data_48bfa3bfc220adcf428dbceeb81c4468
#
_entry.id   48bfa3bfc220adcf428dbceeb81c4468
#
_cell.length_a   1.000
_cell.length_b   1.000
_cell.length_c   1.000
_cell.angle_alpha   90.00
_cell.angle_beta   90.00
_cell.angle_gamma   90.00
#
_symmetry.space_group_name_H-M   'P 1'
#
loop_
_entity.id
_entity.type
_entity.pdbx_description
1 polymer ?
#
loop_
_entity_poly.entity_id
_entity_poly.type
_entity_poly.pdbx_seq_one_letter_code
_entity_poly.pdbx_strand_id
1 'polypeptide(L)'
;MHRVKVPPIKIQGIKTKLVPFIAANIKWEGNGTYHEPFMGSGVVGFNLSPKRAVFSDTNPHLVSFYKAVQSGEVTAWKVRDYLEEEAPKLAQTPADKHSYYYEVRERFNATGSPFDFLFLQRSNFNGMMRFNSSGFYNVPFCRKPERFKPALITKIVNQVHWVEKLFAQHPQWQFRLADFSEAIGYAEAGDFIYLDPPYIDRHDEYFSTWDRAKADLLARIVQDSDSGYALSMWHSNQYRENSYLESWSGEIRTTGHFYHVGASEKNRNAVTEALVISPENAVPLNDVQPLTQRVEEDEQPAQEPLVLF
;
A
#
# COMPACT_ATOMS: atom_id res chain seq x y z
N MET A 1 -1.44 -19.94 -8.59
CA MET A 1 -1.49 -18.66 -7.85
C MET A 1 -1.72 -17.54 -8.85
N HIS A 2 -2.70 -16.66 -8.64
CA HIS A 2 -2.94 -15.55 -9.56
C HIS A 2 -1.80 -14.51 -9.43
N ARG A 3 -1.46 -13.85 -10.54
CA ARG A 3 -0.46 -12.77 -10.56
C ARG A 3 -0.89 -11.66 -9.59
N VAL A 4 0.03 -11.20 -8.72
CA VAL A 4 -0.22 -10.08 -7.81
C VAL A 4 -0.49 -8.81 -8.61
N LYS A 5 -1.59 -8.15 -8.29
CA LYS A 5 -1.99 -6.89 -8.92
C LYS A 5 -1.59 -5.71 -8.04
N VAL A 6 -1.10 -4.65 -8.65
CA VAL A 6 -0.60 -3.47 -7.96
C VAL A 6 -1.65 -2.36 -7.99
N PRO A 7 -2.06 -1.81 -6.84
CA PRO A 7 -3.00 -0.69 -6.77
C PRO A 7 -2.45 0.60 -7.43
N PRO A 8 -3.33 1.56 -7.76
CA PRO A 8 -2.92 2.77 -8.47
C PRO A 8 -2.08 3.73 -7.64
N ILE A 9 -2.27 3.78 -6.33
CA ILE A 9 -1.49 4.66 -5.44
C ILE A 9 -0.12 4.05 -5.19
N LYS A 10 0.92 4.83 -5.50
CA LYS A 10 2.30 4.43 -5.28
C LYS A 10 2.76 4.93 -3.91
N ILE A 11 3.24 4.02 -3.07
CA ILE A 11 3.72 4.35 -1.72
C ILE A 11 5.02 3.60 -1.44
N GLN A 12 5.90 4.21 -0.64
CA GLN A 12 7.10 3.52 -0.14
C GLN A 12 6.71 2.37 0.78
N GLY A 13 7.51 1.30 0.77
CA GLY A 13 7.24 0.12 1.61
C GLY A 13 6.15 -0.82 1.10
N ILE A 14 5.60 -0.58 -0.10
CA ILE A 14 4.56 -1.45 -0.69
C ILE A 14 4.99 -2.92 -0.69
N LYS A 15 4.14 -3.80 -0.17
CA LYS A 15 4.40 -5.23 0.05
C LYS A 15 4.12 -6.12 -1.17
N THR A 16 4.12 -5.58 -2.40
CA THR A 16 3.76 -6.33 -3.62
C THR A 16 4.50 -7.66 -3.75
N LYS A 17 5.81 -7.69 -3.48
CA LYS A 17 6.61 -8.91 -3.57
C LYS A 17 6.35 -9.88 -2.42
N LEU A 18 5.82 -9.41 -1.30
CA LEU A 18 5.52 -10.21 -0.12
C LEU A 18 4.12 -10.78 -0.11
N VAL A 19 3.19 -10.28 -0.93
CA VAL A 19 1.80 -10.78 -0.99
C VAL A 19 1.74 -12.31 -1.15
N PRO A 20 2.50 -12.96 -2.05
CA PRO A 20 2.45 -14.42 -2.17
C PRO A 20 2.94 -15.14 -0.91
N PHE A 21 3.98 -14.60 -0.26
CA PHE A 21 4.51 -15.13 0.99
C PHE A 21 3.48 -14.99 2.12
N ILE A 22 2.87 -13.81 2.26
CA ILE A 22 1.82 -13.54 3.24
C ILE A 22 0.65 -14.52 3.04
N ALA A 23 0.13 -14.60 1.82
CA ALA A 23 -1.01 -15.47 1.50
C ALA A 23 -0.74 -16.97 1.73
N ALA A 24 0.51 -17.42 1.52
CA ALA A 24 0.89 -18.82 1.72
C ALA A 24 1.05 -19.22 3.19
N ASN A 25 1.28 -18.26 4.07
CA ASN A 25 1.57 -18.52 5.49
C ASN A 25 0.38 -18.25 6.41
N ILE A 26 -0.69 -17.60 5.93
CA ILE A 26 -1.88 -17.28 6.72
C ILE A 26 -2.99 -18.29 6.43
N LYS A 27 -3.58 -18.82 7.48
CA LYS A 27 -4.80 -19.63 7.44
C LYS A 27 -5.91 -18.90 8.19
N TRP A 28 -6.87 -18.37 7.46
CA TRP A 28 -8.07 -17.74 8.01
C TRP A 28 -9.29 -18.13 7.17
N GLU A 29 -10.36 -18.60 7.83
CA GLU A 29 -11.54 -19.14 7.14
C GLU A 29 -12.41 -18.07 6.46
N GLY A 30 -12.17 -16.79 6.76
CA GLY A 30 -12.91 -15.68 6.17
C GLY A 30 -14.35 -15.52 6.65
N ASN A 31 -14.69 -16.09 7.81
CA ASN A 31 -16.02 -15.99 8.41
C ASN A 31 -16.25 -14.67 9.14
N GLY A 32 -15.17 -14.04 9.59
CA GLY A 32 -15.13 -12.71 10.21
C GLY A 32 -14.89 -11.57 9.22
N THR A 33 -14.46 -10.43 9.73
CA THR A 33 -14.01 -9.25 8.99
C THR A 33 -12.50 -9.20 8.96
N TYR A 34 -11.93 -8.88 7.80
CA TYR A 34 -10.51 -8.58 7.64
C TYR A 34 -10.27 -7.10 7.98
N HIS A 35 -9.34 -6.82 8.86
CA HIS A 35 -8.94 -5.46 9.23
C HIS A 35 -7.52 -5.17 8.75
N GLU A 36 -7.30 -4.04 8.10
CA GLU A 36 -5.98 -3.54 7.69
C GLU A 36 -5.81 -2.10 8.21
N PRO A 37 -5.38 -1.93 9.49
CA PRO A 37 -5.27 -0.62 10.15
C PRO A 37 -4.19 0.30 9.58
N PHE A 38 -3.25 -0.25 8.82
CA PHE A 38 -2.20 0.47 8.09
C PHE A 38 -2.35 0.18 6.61
N MET A 39 -3.49 0.58 6.03
CA MET A 39 -3.86 0.18 4.67
C MET A 39 -2.80 0.54 3.63
N GLY A 40 -2.20 1.73 3.72
CA GLY A 40 -1.27 2.22 2.72
C GLY A 40 -1.86 2.11 1.31
N SER A 41 -1.20 1.38 0.42
CA SER A 41 -1.73 1.15 -0.93
C SER A 41 -2.88 0.13 -1.01
N GLY A 42 -3.16 -0.60 0.05
CA GLY A 42 -4.13 -1.70 0.07
C GLY A 42 -3.65 -2.97 -0.64
N VAL A 43 -2.36 -3.06 -1.02
CA VAL A 43 -1.89 -4.14 -1.88
C VAL A 43 -2.10 -5.53 -1.29
N VAL A 44 -2.03 -5.69 0.03
CA VAL A 44 -2.21 -6.99 0.68
C VAL A 44 -3.68 -7.37 0.70
N GLY A 45 -4.54 -6.61 1.34
CA GLY A 45 -5.96 -6.92 1.45
C GLY A 45 -6.67 -6.98 0.10
N PHE A 46 -6.31 -6.12 -0.86
CA PHE A 46 -6.91 -6.16 -2.20
C PHE A 46 -6.55 -7.42 -2.99
N ASN A 47 -5.37 -7.99 -2.79
CA ASN A 47 -4.98 -9.27 -3.40
C ASN A 47 -5.47 -10.49 -2.64
N LEU A 48 -5.61 -10.42 -1.31
CA LEU A 48 -6.25 -11.45 -0.50
C LEU A 48 -7.75 -11.53 -0.76
N SER A 49 -8.36 -10.39 -1.11
CA SER A 49 -9.78 -10.28 -1.51
C SER A 49 -10.76 -10.92 -0.51
N PRO A 50 -10.70 -10.53 0.78
CA PRO A 50 -11.57 -11.10 1.80
C PRO A 50 -13.05 -10.75 1.54
N LYS A 51 -13.99 -11.59 1.99
CA LYS A 51 -15.42 -11.33 1.80
C LYS A 51 -15.88 -10.02 2.45
N ARG A 52 -15.42 -9.74 3.65
CA ARG A 52 -15.67 -8.50 4.40
C ARG A 52 -14.34 -7.88 4.81
N ALA A 53 -14.20 -6.57 4.65
CA ALA A 53 -12.99 -5.87 5.07
C ALA A 53 -13.26 -4.46 5.56
N VAL A 54 -12.40 -4.03 6.50
CA VAL A 54 -12.26 -2.65 6.93
C VAL A 54 -10.80 -2.26 6.73
N PHE A 55 -10.59 -1.31 5.81
CA PHE A 55 -9.30 -0.71 5.51
C PHE A 55 -9.21 0.64 6.19
N SER A 56 -8.20 0.85 7.02
CA SER A 56 -8.02 2.09 7.76
C SER A 56 -6.63 2.68 7.52
N ASP A 57 -6.55 3.99 7.55
CA ASP A 57 -5.30 4.75 7.49
C ASP A 57 -5.48 6.10 8.16
N THR A 58 -4.40 6.68 8.67
CA THR A 58 -4.40 8.04 9.24
C THR A 58 -4.33 9.12 8.16
N ASN A 59 -4.03 8.76 6.90
CA ASN A 59 -3.96 9.68 5.79
C ASN A 59 -5.34 9.91 5.15
N PRO A 60 -5.96 11.10 5.33
CA PRO A 60 -7.31 11.37 4.82
C PRO A 60 -7.38 11.33 3.30
N HIS A 61 -6.32 11.70 2.59
CA HIS A 61 -6.30 11.74 1.13
C HIS A 61 -6.25 10.34 0.52
N LEU A 62 -5.56 9.42 1.18
CA LEU A 62 -5.52 8.02 0.78
C LEU A 62 -6.89 7.36 0.95
N VAL A 63 -7.50 7.55 2.12
CA VAL A 63 -8.85 7.04 2.41
C VAL A 63 -9.87 7.66 1.44
N SER A 64 -9.80 8.98 1.23
CA SER A 64 -10.68 9.72 0.32
C SER A 64 -10.57 9.20 -1.12
N PHE A 65 -9.36 8.93 -1.60
CA PHE A 65 -9.13 8.37 -2.94
C PHE A 65 -9.87 7.03 -3.13
N TYR A 66 -9.70 6.09 -2.20
CA TYR A 66 -10.37 4.78 -2.33
C TYR A 66 -11.89 4.87 -2.14
N LYS A 67 -12.38 5.75 -1.28
CA LYS A 67 -13.82 6.07 -1.20
C LYS A 67 -14.35 6.65 -2.52
N ALA A 68 -13.59 7.54 -3.16
CA ALA A 68 -13.97 8.12 -4.45
C ALA A 68 -14.01 7.06 -5.58
N VAL A 69 -13.09 6.06 -5.54
CA VAL A 69 -13.17 4.92 -6.46
C VAL A 69 -14.41 4.05 -6.16
N GLN A 70 -14.68 3.76 -4.89
CA GLN A 70 -15.83 2.94 -4.48
C GLN A 70 -17.17 3.59 -4.83
N SER A 71 -17.28 4.91 -4.73
CA SER A 71 -18.48 5.66 -5.06
C SER A 71 -18.70 5.88 -6.57
N GLY A 72 -17.67 5.59 -7.41
CA GLY A 72 -17.69 5.90 -8.85
C GLY A 72 -17.41 7.38 -9.18
N GLU A 73 -16.99 8.17 -8.20
CA GLU A 73 -16.46 9.53 -8.44
C GLU A 73 -15.18 9.45 -9.27
N VAL A 74 -14.23 8.57 -8.86
CA VAL A 74 -13.01 8.25 -9.60
C VAL A 74 -13.20 6.94 -10.34
N THR A 75 -13.20 6.99 -11.68
CA THR A 75 -13.29 5.82 -12.54
C THR A 75 -12.08 5.74 -13.47
N ALA A 76 -11.78 4.56 -13.99
CA ALA A 76 -10.69 4.36 -14.94
C ALA A 76 -10.82 5.30 -16.16
N TRP A 77 -12.05 5.51 -16.64
CA TRP A 77 -12.33 6.42 -17.74
C TRP A 77 -12.00 7.87 -17.37
N LYS A 78 -12.56 8.39 -16.28
CA LYS A 78 -12.26 9.76 -15.82
C LYS A 78 -10.78 9.98 -15.51
N VAL A 79 -10.09 8.96 -14.99
CA VAL A 79 -8.64 9.02 -14.76
C VAL A 79 -7.89 9.11 -16.09
N ARG A 80 -8.33 8.38 -17.14
CA ARG A 80 -7.74 8.52 -18.47
C ARG A 80 -7.86 9.92 -19.00
N ASP A 81 -9.09 10.45 -19.04
CA ASP A 81 -9.37 11.81 -19.53
C ASP A 81 -8.53 12.85 -18.78
N TYR A 82 -8.55 12.77 -17.44
CA TYR A 82 -7.77 13.67 -16.61
C TYR A 82 -6.26 13.60 -16.89
N LEU A 83 -5.68 12.39 -16.96
CA LEU A 83 -4.24 12.26 -17.19
C LEU A 83 -3.85 12.64 -18.64
N GLU A 84 -4.68 12.39 -19.62
CA GLU A 84 -4.46 12.79 -21.01
C GLU A 84 -4.54 14.32 -21.19
N GLU A 85 -5.32 15.01 -20.37
CA GLU A 85 -5.38 16.47 -20.33
C GLU A 85 -4.17 17.07 -19.59
N GLU A 86 -3.77 16.51 -18.44
CA GLU A 86 -2.74 17.09 -17.57
C GLU A 86 -1.30 16.74 -18.01
N ALA A 87 -1.09 15.59 -18.65
CA ALA A 87 0.24 15.14 -19.06
C ALA A 87 0.93 16.07 -20.06
N PRO A 88 0.25 16.63 -21.10
CA PRO A 88 0.86 17.60 -22.00
C PRO A 88 1.30 18.87 -21.28
N LYS A 89 0.52 19.38 -20.33
CA LYS A 89 0.87 20.56 -19.52
C LYS A 89 2.17 20.32 -18.75
N LEU A 90 2.31 19.14 -18.11
CA LEU A 90 3.55 18.75 -17.43
C LEU A 90 4.74 18.64 -18.39
N ALA A 91 4.54 18.10 -19.58
CA ALA A 91 5.60 17.91 -20.56
C ALA A 91 6.10 19.23 -21.19
N GLN A 92 5.25 20.27 -21.23
CA GLN A 92 5.56 21.57 -21.79
C GLN A 92 6.27 22.51 -20.81
N THR A 93 6.30 22.18 -19.52
CA THR A 93 6.96 22.99 -18.50
C THR A 93 8.34 22.44 -18.16
N PRO A 94 9.29 23.30 -17.68
CA PRO A 94 10.60 22.85 -17.22
C PRO A 94 10.49 21.79 -16.12
N ALA A 95 11.41 20.83 -16.11
CA ALA A 95 11.46 19.79 -15.08
C ALA A 95 12.18 20.28 -13.80
N ASP A 96 11.87 21.49 -13.35
CA ASP A 96 12.45 22.15 -12.19
C ASP A 96 11.36 22.76 -11.28
N LYS A 97 11.70 23.81 -10.54
CA LYS A 97 10.76 24.53 -9.65
C LYS A 97 9.61 25.26 -10.36
N HIS A 98 9.68 25.41 -11.68
CA HIS A 98 8.66 26.03 -12.53
C HIS A 98 7.78 24.99 -13.25
N SER A 99 7.91 23.71 -12.88
CA SER A 99 7.10 22.63 -13.45
C SER A 99 5.62 22.78 -13.09
N TYR A 100 4.75 22.48 -14.05
CA TYR A 100 3.30 22.35 -13.86
C TYR A 100 2.91 21.44 -12.67
N TYR A 101 3.79 20.51 -12.30
CA TYR A 101 3.62 19.70 -11.08
C TYR A 101 3.30 20.53 -9.84
N TYR A 102 3.93 21.70 -9.69
CA TYR A 102 3.72 22.55 -8.51
C TYR A 102 2.39 23.28 -8.54
N GLU A 103 1.85 23.60 -9.72
CA GLU A 103 0.48 24.13 -9.88
C GLU A 103 -0.55 23.06 -9.45
N VAL A 104 -0.38 21.82 -9.91
CA VAL A 104 -1.23 20.68 -9.46
C VAL A 104 -1.12 20.48 -7.96
N ARG A 105 0.08 20.61 -7.38
CA ARG A 105 0.30 20.48 -5.94
C ARG A 105 -0.43 21.58 -5.15
N GLU A 106 -0.40 22.81 -5.60
CA GLU A 106 -1.11 23.92 -4.98
C GLU A 106 -2.64 23.71 -5.08
N ARG A 107 -3.12 23.30 -6.25
CA ARG A 107 -4.52 22.96 -6.46
C ARG A 107 -4.97 21.80 -5.55
N PHE A 108 -4.17 20.76 -5.45
CA PHE A 108 -4.42 19.65 -4.51
C PHE A 108 -4.48 20.13 -3.06
N ASN A 109 -3.53 20.94 -2.63
CA ASN A 109 -3.50 21.48 -1.27
C ASN A 109 -4.70 22.37 -0.95
N ALA A 110 -5.30 22.99 -1.96
CA ALA A 110 -6.50 23.81 -1.81
C ALA A 110 -7.81 23.01 -1.82
N THR A 111 -7.86 21.90 -2.59
CA THR A 111 -9.11 21.19 -2.88
C THR A 111 -9.18 19.78 -2.35
N GLY A 112 -8.04 19.10 -2.14
CA GLY A 112 -7.98 17.68 -1.79
C GLY A 112 -8.40 16.73 -2.91
N SER A 113 -8.43 17.18 -4.17
CA SER A 113 -8.89 16.41 -5.33
C SER A 113 -8.24 15.03 -5.43
N PRO A 114 -8.99 13.94 -5.51
CA PRO A 114 -8.45 12.59 -5.64
C PRO A 114 -7.72 12.37 -6.97
N PHE A 115 -8.06 13.12 -8.02
CA PHE A 115 -7.35 13.08 -9.30
C PHE A 115 -5.98 13.74 -9.19
N ASP A 116 -5.91 14.92 -8.56
CA ASP A 116 -4.65 15.60 -8.30
C ASP A 116 -3.76 14.76 -7.39
N PHE A 117 -4.34 14.12 -6.37
CA PHE A 117 -3.62 13.20 -5.49
C PHE A 117 -2.97 12.06 -6.29
N LEU A 118 -3.72 11.40 -7.18
CA LEU A 118 -3.19 10.35 -8.05
C LEU A 118 -2.06 10.89 -8.94
N PHE A 119 -2.25 12.03 -9.58
CA PHE A 119 -1.23 12.67 -10.42
C PHE A 119 0.06 12.91 -9.64
N LEU A 120 -0.04 13.52 -8.46
CA LEU A 120 1.10 13.80 -7.60
C LEU A 120 1.81 12.52 -7.16
N GLN A 121 1.06 11.49 -6.73
CA GLN A 121 1.64 10.20 -6.32
C GLN A 121 2.35 9.46 -7.46
N ARG A 122 1.98 9.72 -8.70
CA ARG A 122 2.61 9.11 -9.89
C ARG A 122 3.79 9.89 -10.43
N SER A 123 3.95 11.16 -10.05
CA SER A 123 4.99 12.07 -10.54
C SER A 123 5.90 12.66 -9.45
N ASN A 124 5.69 12.32 -8.20
CA ASN A 124 6.53 12.78 -7.09
C ASN A 124 7.89 12.07 -7.01
N PHE A 125 8.78 12.63 -6.20
CA PHE A 125 10.08 12.06 -5.92
C PHE A 125 9.95 10.77 -5.11
N ASN A 126 10.45 9.67 -5.65
CA ASN A 126 10.54 8.33 -5.03
C ASN A 126 9.22 7.70 -4.51
N GLY A 127 8.07 8.21 -4.90
CA GLY A 127 6.78 7.71 -4.39
C GLY A 127 6.54 8.06 -2.91
N MET A 128 7.18 9.12 -2.44
CA MET A 128 7.01 9.61 -1.07
C MET A 128 5.58 10.13 -0.85
N MET A 129 5.08 9.99 0.36
CA MET A 129 3.79 10.52 0.78
C MET A 129 4.01 11.35 2.04
N ARG A 130 4.33 12.64 1.84
CA ARG A 130 4.73 13.54 2.91
C ARG A 130 3.88 14.80 2.91
N PHE A 131 3.50 15.19 4.12
CA PHE A 131 2.75 16.41 4.40
C PHE A 131 3.51 17.23 5.46
N ASN A 132 3.38 18.54 5.43
CA ASN A 132 3.94 19.39 6.47
C ASN A 132 3.03 19.43 7.71
N SER A 133 3.46 20.14 8.75
CA SER A 133 2.70 20.29 10.00
C SER A 133 1.33 20.98 9.83
N SER A 134 1.13 21.70 8.72
CA SER A 134 -0.16 22.31 8.35
C SER A 134 -1.04 21.37 7.50
N GLY A 135 -0.62 20.11 7.27
CA GLY A 135 -1.35 19.15 6.47
C GLY A 135 -1.21 19.33 4.96
N PHE A 136 -0.32 20.22 4.47
CA PHE A 136 -0.10 20.41 3.04
C PHE A 136 0.90 19.42 2.47
N TYR A 137 0.55 18.83 1.35
CA TYR A 137 1.43 17.96 0.57
C TYR A 137 2.67 18.75 0.07
N ASN A 138 3.87 18.26 0.39
CA ASN A 138 5.11 19.00 0.14
C ASN A 138 6.21 18.20 -0.55
N VAL A 139 5.87 17.05 -1.15
CA VAL A 139 6.85 16.25 -1.91
C VAL A 139 7.25 16.97 -3.20
N PRO A 140 8.53 17.00 -3.55
CA PRO A 140 8.98 17.60 -4.80
C PRO A 140 8.68 16.74 -6.03
N PHE A 141 8.72 17.34 -7.21
CA PHE A 141 8.63 16.67 -8.50
C PHE A 141 9.80 15.70 -8.72
N CYS A 142 9.55 14.55 -9.32
CA CYS A 142 10.61 13.59 -9.67
C CYS A 142 11.47 14.03 -10.88
N ARG A 143 11.16 15.15 -11.50
CA ARG A 143 11.79 15.71 -12.71
C ARG A 143 11.73 14.78 -13.93
N LYS A 144 10.67 13.95 -14.00
CA LYS A 144 10.46 12.96 -15.07
C LYS A 144 9.05 13.12 -15.64
N PRO A 145 8.82 14.07 -16.58
CA PRO A 145 7.50 14.26 -17.21
C PRO A 145 7.04 13.00 -17.97
N GLU A 146 8.00 12.18 -18.44
CA GLU A 146 7.73 10.90 -19.07
C GLU A 146 7.00 9.88 -18.19
N ARG A 147 6.73 10.17 -16.91
CA ARG A 147 5.87 9.36 -16.03
C ARG A 147 4.43 9.26 -16.54
N PHE A 148 4.04 10.15 -17.46
CA PHE A 148 2.72 10.14 -18.10
C PHE A 148 2.79 9.89 -19.61
N LYS A 149 3.77 9.12 -20.10
CA LYS A 149 3.72 8.56 -21.46
C LYS A 149 2.48 7.69 -21.64
N PRO A 150 1.91 7.59 -22.86
CA PRO A 150 0.65 6.86 -23.09
C PRO A 150 0.62 5.45 -22.50
N ALA A 151 1.71 4.68 -22.61
CA ALA A 151 1.81 3.35 -22.01
C ALA A 151 1.70 3.37 -20.47
N LEU A 152 2.27 4.40 -19.80
CA LEU A 152 2.20 4.53 -18.35
C LEU A 152 0.83 5.05 -17.89
N ILE A 153 0.18 5.93 -18.66
CA ILE A 153 -1.22 6.31 -18.44
C ILE A 153 -2.09 5.05 -18.51
N THR A 154 -1.97 4.26 -19.57
CA THR A 154 -2.70 2.99 -19.71
C THR A 154 -2.47 2.05 -18.52
N LYS A 155 -1.23 1.94 -18.03
CA LYS A 155 -0.93 1.16 -16.82
C LYS A 155 -1.68 1.68 -15.60
N ILE A 156 -1.71 3.00 -15.38
CA ILE A 156 -2.44 3.62 -14.26
C ILE A 156 -3.94 3.37 -14.39
N VAL A 157 -4.49 3.58 -15.57
CA VAL A 157 -5.91 3.35 -15.89
C VAL A 157 -6.30 1.89 -15.61
N ASN A 158 -5.49 0.93 -16.04
CA ASN A 158 -5.73 -0.49 -15.78
C ASN A 158 -5.67 -0.83 -14.28
N GLN A 159 -4.82 -0.16 -13.51
CA GLN A 159 -4.76 -0.32 -12.06
C GLN A 159 -6.03 0.21 -11.38
N VAL A 160 -6.53 1.37 -11.81
CA VAL A 160 -7.80 1.92 -11.31
C VAL A 160 -8.96 0.99 -11.71
N HIS A 161 -9.02 0.55 -12.95
CA HIS A 161 -10.06 -0.36 -13.43
C HIS A 161 -10.11 -1.68 -12.65
N TRP A 162 -8.95 -2.23 -12.30
CA TRP A 162 -8.91 -3.40 -11.44
C TRP A 162 -9.52 -3.13 -10.06
N VAL A 163 -9.19 -1.99 -9.44
CA VAL A 163 -9.71 -1.63 -8.12
C VAL A 163 -11.21 -1.35 -8.18
N GLU A 164 -11.71 -0.67 -9.23
CA GLU A 164 -13.14 -0.49 -9.47
C GLU A 164 -13.90 -1.84 -9.52
N LYS A 165 -13.40 -2.77 -10.34
CA LYS A 165 -13.99 -4.11 -10.44
C LYS A 165 -13.98 -4.84 -9.10
N LEU A 166 -12.88 -4.73 -8.36
CA LEU A 166 -12.74 -5.36 -7.06
C LEU A 166 -13.76 -4.79 -6.06
N PHE A 167 -13.91 -3.48 -6.01
CA PHE A 167 -14.86 -2.84 -5.10
C PHE A 167 -16.33 -3.10 -5.50
N ALA A 168 -16.61 -3.22 -6.78
CA ALA A 168 -17.92 -3.66 -7.24
C ALA A 168 -18.26 -5.10 -6.82
N GLN A 169 -17.27 -5.98 -6.72
CA GLN A 169 -17.41 -7.35 -6.21
C GLN A 169 -17.56 -7.39 -4.68
N HIS A 170 -17.06 -6.37 -3.99
CA HIS A 170 -17.04 -6.28 -2.53
C HIS A 170 -17.64 -4.93 -2.04
N PRO A 171 -18.92 -4.64 -2.34
CA PRO A 171 -19.54 -3.36 -1.99
C PRO A 171 -19.63 -3.11 -0.48
N GLN A 172 -19.47 -4.15 0.34
CA GLN A 172 -19.46 -4.09 1.79
C GLN A 172 -18.10 -3.71 2.39
N TRP A 173 -17.03 -3.60 1.59
CA TRP A 173 -15.75 -3.13 2.09
C TRP A 173 -15.86 -1.68 2.57
N GLN A 174 -15.18 -1.37 3.66
CA GLN A 174 -15.22 -0.05 4.27
C GLN A 174 -13.81 0.56 4.26
N PHE A 175 -13.75 1.86 3.97
CA PHE A 175 -12.52 2.64 4.09
C PHE A 175 -12.72 3.67 5.20
N ARG A 176 -11.87 3.66 6.23
CA ARG A 176 -12.01 4.50 7.43
C ARG A 176 -10.78 5.37 7.65
N LEU A 177 -11.01 6.64 7.95
CA LEU A 177 -9.98 7.50 8.51
C LEU A 177 -9.92 7.22 10.00
N ALA A 178 -8.93 6.47 10.44
CA ALA A 178 -8.79 6.06 11.83
C ALA A 178 -7.33 5.77 12.17
N ASP A 179 -6.96 6.03 13.40
CA ASP A 179 -5.72 5.51 14.01
C ASP A 179 -5.84 4.00 14.25
N PHE A 180 -4.71 3.31 14.32
CA PHE A 180 -4.69 1.86 14.51
C PHE A 180 -5.39 1.40 15.80
N SER A 181 -5.32 2.20 16.88
CA SER A 181 -5.95 1.84 18.14
C SER A 181 -7.48 1.86 18.06
N GLU A 182 -8.03 2.84 17.35
CA GLU A 182 -9.46 2.89 17.03
C GLU A 182 -9.85 1.76 16.06
N ALA A 183 -9.05 1.56 14.99
CA ALA A 183 -9.35 0.56 13.97
C ALA A 183 -9.38 -0.87 14.53
N ILE A 184 -8.46 -1.21 15.44
CA ILE A 184 -8.39 -2.52 16.09
C ILE A 184 -9.49 -2.68 17.15
N GLY A 185 -9.90 -1.60 17.81
CA GLY A 185 -10.97 -1.62 18.81
C GLY A 185 -12.34 -2.09 18.28
N TYR A 186 -12.50 -2.18 16.95
CA TYR A 186 -13.71 -2.73 16.31
C TYR A 186 -13.58 -4.21 15.93
N ALA A 187 -12.41 -4.83 16.14
CA ALA A 187 -12.21 -6.23 15.78
C ALA A 187 -12.83 -7.15 16.84
N GLU A 188 -13.52 -8.21 16.37
CA GLU A 188 -14.24 -9.17 17.19
C GLU A 188 -13.63 -10.57 17.06
N ALA A 189 -14.03 -11.48 17.92
CA ALA A 189 -13.62 -12.88 17.82
C ALA A 189 -13.96 -13.48 16.43
N GLY A 190 -12.98 -14.11 15.80
CA GLY A 190 -13.09 -14.65 14.44
C GLY A 190 -12.74 -13.66 13.33
N ASP A 191 -12.50 -12.39 13.64
CA ASP A 191 -11.91 -11.44 12.71
C ASP A 191 -10.41 -11.71 12.52
N PHE A 192 -9.83 -11.07 11.52
CA PHE A 192 -8.41 -11.18 11.23
C PHE A 192 -7.79 -9.81 10.96
N ILE A 193 -6.67 -9.51 11.63
CA ILE A 193 -6.00 -8.22 11.55
C ILE A 193 -4.65 -8.38 10.82
N TYR A 194 -4.50 -7.72 9.67
CA TYR A 194 -3.21 -7.62 9.00
C TYR A 194 -2.55 -6.27 9.33
N LEU A 195 -1.30 -6.34 9.76
CA LEU A 195 -0.54 -5.21 10.27
C LEU A 195 0.73 -4.97 9.44
N ASP A 196 0.90 -3.75 8.96
CA ASP A 196 2.11 -3.27 8.30
C ASP A 196 2.48 -1.87 8.83
N PRO A 197 2.80 -1.76 10.14
CA PRO A 197 3.13 -0.47 10.75
C PRO A 197 4.44 0.09 10.21
N PRO A 198 4.66 1.42 10.35
CA PRO A 198 5.96 2.01 10.10
C PRO A 198 7.07 1.33 10.93
N TYR A 199 8.27 1.26 10.39
CA TYR A 199 9.39 0.63 11.10
C TYR A 199 9.98 1.60 12.12
N ILE A 200 10.18 1.14 13.34
CA ILE A 200 10.87 1.88 14.39
C ILE A 200 12.30 2.22 13.90
N ASP A 201 12.82 3.39 14.23
CA ASP A 201 14.16 3.89 13.87
C ASP A 201 14.37 4.20 12.37
N ARG A 202 13.33 4.27 11.56
CA ARG A 202 13.38 4.93 10.25
C ARG A 202 12.77 6.31 10.37
N HIS A 203 13.38 7.32 9.71
CA HIS A 203 12.77 8.64 9.58
C HIS A 203 11.48 8.51 8.81
N ASP A 204 10.37 8.54 9.53
CA ASP A 204 9.04 8.37 8.96
C ASP A 204 8.53 9.71 8.47
N GLU A 205 8.28 9.80 7.19
CA GLU A 205 7.62 10.94 6.53
C GLU A 205 6.09 10.73 6.51
N TYR A 206 5.55 10.01 7.49
CA TYR A 206 4.12 9.70 7.58
C TYR A 206 3.31 10.82 8.23
N PHE A 207 2.01 10.77 8.10
CA PHE A 207 1.05 11.71 8.70
C PHE A 207 1.13 11.78 10.23
N SER A 208 1.63 10.73 10.86
CA SER A 208 1.84 10.65 12.31
C SER A 208 3.22 10.08 12.63
N THR A 209 3.85 10.57 13.68
CA THR A 209 5.11 10.01 14.21
C THR A 209 4.89 8.59 14.71
N TRP A 210 5.80 7.67 14.36
CA TRP A 210 5.81 6.31 14.85
C TRP A 210 7.01 6.10 15.77
N ASP A 211 6.74 5.81 17.03
CA ASP A 211 7.75 5.62 18.06
C ASP A 211 7.59 4.27 18.79
N ARG A 212 8.51 3.99 19.70
CA ARG A 212 8.48 2.76 20.50
C ARG A 212 7.20 2.63 21.32
N ALA A 213 6.69 3.73 21.89
CA ALA A 213 5.49 3.69 22.72
C ALA A 213 4.25 3.28 21.91
N LYS A 214 4.11 3.78 20.67
CA LYS A 214 3.04 3.37 19.75
C LYS A 214 3.18 1.93 19.33
N ALA A 215 4.41 1.47 19.06
CA ALA A 215 4.66 0.09 18.71
C ALA A 215 4.33 -0.87 19.86
N ASP A 216 4.71 -0.54 21.11
CA ASP A 216 4.37 -1.33 22.30
C ASP A 216 2.86 -1.30 22.59
N LEU A 217 2.19 -0.18 22.33
CA LEU A 217 0.73 -0.10 22.39
C LEU A 217 0.08 -1.02 21.37
N LEU A 218 0.56 -0.99 20.10
CA LEU A 218 0.05 -1.87 19.05
C LEU A 218 0.17 -3.35 19.44
N ALA A 219 1.36 -3.78 19.90
CA ALA A 219 1.58 -5.15 20.31
C ALA A 219 0.61 -5.58 21.41
N ARG A 220 0.38 -4.72 22.40
CA ARG A 220 -0.53 -4.98 23.53
C ARG A 220 -1.98 -5.13 23.04
N ILE A 221 -2.52 -4.13 22.33
CA ILE A 221 -3.94 -4.15 21.96
C ILE A 221 -4.28 -5.27 20.97
N VAL A 222 -3.33 -5.68 20.12
CA VAL A 222 -3.54 -6.81 19.20
C VAL A 222 -3.50 -8.14 19.94
N GLN A 223 -2.56 -8.33 20.86
CA GLN A 223 -2.42 -9.56 21.62
C GLN A 223 -3.50 -9.72 22.72
N ASP A 224 -4.09 -8.60 23.17
CA ASP A 224 -5.23 -8.61 24.09
C ASP A 224 -6.57 -8.82 23.36
N SER A 225 -6.59 -8.77 22.00
CA SER A 225 -7.80 -9.03 21.22
C SER A 225 -8.03 -10.52 21.01
N ASP A 226 -9.31 -10.90 20.83
CA ASP A 226 -9.70 -12.27 20.48
C ASP A 226 -9.61 -12.54 18.96
N SER A 227 -8.99 -11.64 18.20
CA SER A 227 -8.87 -11.74 16.75
C SER A 227 -7.55 -12.40 16.35
N GLY A 228 -7.58 -13.15 15.24
CA GLY A 228 -6.35 -13.60 14.59
C GLY A 228 -5.56 -12.42 14.02
N TYR A 229 -4.24 -12.58 13.89
CA TYR A 229 -3.43 -11.51 13.28
C TYR A 229 -2.24 -12.03 12.46
N ALA A 230 -1.75 -11.16 11.56
CA ALA A 230 -0.44 -11.26 10.93
C ALA A 230 0.23 -9.89 10.86
N LEU A 231 1.48 -9.81 11.31
CA LEU A 231 2.30 -8.60 11.31
C LEU A 231 3.47 -8.74 10.34
N SER A 232 3.54 -7.86 9.35
CA SER A 232 4.73 -7.70 8.49
C SER A 232 5.73 -6.73 9.10
N MET A 233 7.00 -7.16 9.19
CA MET A 233 8.07 -6.34 9.74
C MET A 233 9.43 -6.78 9.18
N TRP A 234 10.45 -5.88 9.16
CA TRP A 234 11.80 -6.32 8.89
C TRP A 234 12.31 -7.24 10.03
N HIS A 235 13.01 -8.30 9.70
CA HIS A 235 13.61 -9.22 10.65
C HIS A 235 15.07 -8.83 10.95
N SER A 236 15.89 -8.86 9.93
CA SER A 236 17.33 -8.63 10.06
C SER A 236 17.94 -8.13 8.75
N ASN A 237 19.10 -7.54 8.87
CA ASN A 237 20.00 -7.26 7.78
C ASN A 237 21.44 -7.60 8.21
N GLN A 238 22.42 -7.36 7.34
CA GLN A 238 23.84 -7.66 7.62
C GLN A 238 24.45 -6.95 8.85
N TYR A 239 23.74 -5.97 9.44
CA TYR A 239 24.26 -5.14 10.53
C TYR A 239 23.51 -5.33 11.84
N ARG A 240 22.21 -5.67 11.82
CA ARG A 240 21.35 -5.71 13.01
C ARG A 240 20.15 -6.62 12.84
N GLU A 241 19.63 -7.09 13.96
CA GLU A 241 18.37 -7.79 14.07
C GLU A 241 17.32 -6.88 14.74
N ASN A 242 16.05 -7.16 14.46
CA ASN A 242 14.92 -6.42 15.01
C ASN A 242 14.46 -7.05 16.34
N SER A 243 15.00 -6.57 17.45
CA SER A 243 14.62 -7.05 18.78
C SER A 243 13.15 -6.78 19.14
N TYR A 244 12.46 -5.92 18.40
CA TYR A 244 11.04 -5.67 18.65
C TYR A 244 10.16 -6.88 18.33
N LEU A 245 10.63 -7.82 17.49
CA LEU A 245 9.93 -9.08 17.22
C LEU A 245 9.72 -9.93 18.49
N GLU A 246 10.60 -9.80 19.47
CA GLU A 246 10.50 -10.50 20.77
C GLU A 246 9.27 -10.06 21.58
N SER A 247 8.68 -8.92 21.26
CA SER A 247 7.47 -8.40 21.91
C SER A 247 6.17 -9.06 21.43
N TRP A 248 6.26 -9.96 20.43
CA TRP A 248 5.10 -10.58 19.81
C TRP A 248 5.01 -12.08 20.09
N SER A 249 3.81 -12.53 20.47
CA SER A 249 3.49 -13.93 20.77
C SER A 249 2.92 -14.62 19.54
N GLY A 250 3.77 -14.98 18.59
CA GLY A 250 3.29 -15.61 17.35
C GLY A 250 4.34 -16.48 16.69
N GLU A 251 3.92 -17.20 15.64
CA GLU A 251 4.86 -17.91 14.79
C GLU A 251 5.56 -16.96 13.83
N ILE A 252 6.88 -16.93 13.87
CA ILE A 252 7.69 -16.09 12.99
C ILE A 252 8.04 -16.89 11.73
N ARG A 253 7.66 -16.33 10.57
CA ARG A 253 8.07 -16.80 9.26
C ARG A 253 8.96 -15.75 8.63
N THR A 254 10.01 -16.15 7.94
CA THR A 254 10.95 -15.21 7.31
C THR A 254 11.12 -15.49 5.82
N THR A 255 11.38 -14.42 5.08
CA THR A 255 11.73 -14.49 3.66
C THR A 255 12.78 -13.45 3.30
N GLY A 256 13.70 -13.80 2.40
CA GLY A 256 14.69 -12.86 1.89
C GLY A 256 14.05 -11.88 0.92
N HIS A 257 14.34 -10.59 1.09
CA HIS A 257 13.86 -9.54 0.20
C HIS A 257 14.98 -8.57 -0.18
N PHE A 258 15.02 -8.20 -1.47
CA PHE A 258 15.94 -7.17 -1.95
C PHE A 258 15.18 -5.86 -2.18
N TYR A 259 15.50 -4.84 -1.40
CA TYR A 259 15.00 -3.49 -1.64
C TYR A 259 15.88 -2.76 -2.65
N HIS A 260 15.31 -2.34 -3.76
CA HIS A 260 15.97 -1.48 -4.74
C HIS A 260 15.75 0.00 -4.37
N VAL A 261 16.30 0.43 -3.23
CA VAL A 261 16.20 1.82 -2.79
C VAL A 261 17.57 2.49 -2.93
N GLY A 262 17.65 3.49 -3.81
CA GLY A 262 18.83 4.33 -4.02
C GLY A 262 19.56 4.12 -5.35
N ALA A 263 20.28 5.16 -5.79
CA ALA A 263 21.01 5.20 -7.05
C ALA A 263 22.35 4.39 -7.02
N SER A 264 22.77 3.89 -5.85
CA SER A 264 24.05 3.20 -5.66
C SER A 264 23.83 1.72 -5.43
N GLU A 265 24.60 0.87 -6.14
CA GLU A 265 24.62 -0.59 -5.95
C GLU A 265 24.99 -1.01 -4.52
N LYS A 266 25.79 -0.21 -3.83
CA LYS A 266 26.18 -0.46 -2.44
C LYS A 266 25.03 -0.42 -1.44
N ASN A 267 23.88 0.16 -1.81
CA ASN A 267 22.67 0.26 -0.97
C ASN A 267 21.65 -0.85 -1.25
N ARG A 268 21.97 -1.82 -2.08
CA ARG A 268 21.14 -3.00 -2.40
C ARG A 268 21.44 -4.15 -1.46
N ASN A 269 21.18 -3.96 -0.17
CA ASN A 269 21.38 -5.01 0.82
C ASN A 269 20.17 -5.94 0.88
N ALA A 270 20.45 -7.24 0.99
CA ALA A 270 19.43 -8.21 1.34
C ALA A 270 18.86 -7.88 2.73
N VAL A 271 17.56 -7.77 2.81
CA VAL A 271 16.82 -7.62 4.06
C VAL A 271 15.98 -8.86 4.24
N THR A 272 16.01 -9.45 5.40
CA THR A 272 15.09 -10.50 5.77
C THR A 272 13.83 -9.83 6.33
N GLU A 273 12.69 -10.14 5.74
CA GLU A 273 11.37 -9.74 6.23
C GLU A 273 10.80 -10.84 7.10
N ALA A 274 10.09 -10.46 8.15
CA ALA A 274 9.33 -11.34 9.03
C ALA A 274 7.84 -11.16 8.82
N LEU A 275 7.11 -12.25 8.96
CA LEU A 275 5.68 -12.30 9.17
C LEU A 275 5.44 -13.00 10.51
N VAL A 276 4.94 -12.27 11.50
CA VAL A 276 4.53 -12.82 12.79
C VAL A 276 3.05 -13.13 12.71
N ILE A 277 2.65 -14.35 13.00
CA ILE A 277 1.27 -14.82 12.81
C ILE A 277 0.78 -15.41 14.12
N SER A 278 -0.45 -15.07 14.54
CA SER A 278 -1.10 -15.74 15.68
C SER A 278 -1.12 -17.25 15.46
N PRO A 279 -0.84 -18.09 16.48
CA PRO A 279 -0.58 -19.53 16.30
C PRO A 279 -1.71 -20.27 15.58
N GLU A 280 -2.97 -19.95 15.87
CA GLU A 280 -4.15 -20.57 15.28
C GLU A 280 -4.34 -20.21 13.78
N ASN A 281 -3.72 -19.11 13.34
CA ASN A 281 -3.79 -18.62 11.96
C ASN A 281 -2.53 -18.90 11.14
N ALA A 282 -1.52 -19.52 11.70
CA ALA A 282 -0.33 -19.94 10.97
C ALA A 282 -0.60 -21.24 10.20
N VAL A 283 -0.26 -21.26 8.91
CA VAL A 283 -0.25 -22.50 8.13
C VAL A 283 0.85 -23.42 8.67
N PRO A 284 0.60 -24.70 8.98
CA PRO A 284 1.65 -25.62 9.38
C PRO A 284 2.80 -25.65 8.38
N LEU A 285 4.05 -25.67 8.86
CA LEU A 285 5.24 -25.57 8.00
C LEU A 285 5.27 -26.62 6.88
N ASN A 286 4.76 -27.81 7.15
CA ASN A 286 4.72 -28.90 6.16
C ASN A 286 3.67 -28.67 5.06
N ASP A 287 2.72 -27.76 5.28
CA ASP A 287 1.61 -27.45 4.38
C ASP A 287 1.86 -26.16 3.59
N VAL A 288 2.92 -25.41 3.93
CA VAL A 288 3.30 -24.19 3.19
C VAL A 288 3.78 -24.58 1.79
N GLN A 289 3.01 -24.21 0.80
CA GLN A 289 3.35 -24.47 -0.60
C GLN A 289 4.60 -23.66 -1.02
N PRO A 290 5.58 -24.28 -1.70
CA PRO A 290 6.72 -23.56 -2.23
C PRO A 290 6.25 -22.41 -3.12
N LEU A 291 6.80 -21.22 -2.86
CA LEU A 291 6.57 -20.05 -3.72
C LEU A 291 7.29 -20.31 -5.05
N THR A 292 6.59 -20.77 -6.05
CA THR A 292 7.09 -20.74 -7.43
C THR A 292 7.21 -19.26 -7.81
N GLN A 293 8.41 -18.72 -7.66
CA GLN A 293 8.75 -17.37 -8.09
C GLN A 293 8.67 -17.30 -9.62
N ARG A 294 7.57 -16.78 -10.14
CA ARG A 294 7.56 -16.03 -11.39
C ARG A 294 7.11 -14.61 -11.08
N VAL A 295 8.02 -13.84 -10.52
CA VAL A 295 8.02 -12.39 -10.69
C VAL A 295 8.73 -12.17 -12.01
N GLU A 296 8.01 -12.29 -13.10
CA GLU A 296 8.46 -11.71 -14.37
C GLU A 296 8.46 -10.19 -14.16
N GLU A 297 9.66 -9.61 -14.20
CA GLU A 297 9.86 -8.17 -14.32
C GLU A 297 9.02 -7.67 -15.48
N ASP A 298 8.40 -6.52 -15.30
CA ASP A 298 7.53 -5.81 -16.24
C ASP A 298 8.13 -5.68 -17.66
N GLU A 299 8.04 -6.71 -18.49
CA GLU A 299 8.22 -6.62 -19.92
C GLU A 299 6.91 -6.99 -20.62
N GLN A 300 6.34 -5.94 -21.20
CA GLN A 300 5.25 -5.83 -22.17
C GLN A 300 3.80 -5.99 -21.67
N PRO A 301 2.95 -5.03 -22.02
CA PRO A 301 1.51 -5.13 -21.78
C PRO A 301 0.90 -6.12 -22.75
N ALA A 302 0.29 -7.17 -22.25
CA ALA A 302 -0.67 -7.94 -23.03
C ALA A 302 -1.78 -6.98 -23.50
N GLN A 303 -1.83 -6.75 -24.79
CA GLN A 303 -2.92 -6.05 -25.45
C GLN A 303 -4.15 -6.95 -25.43
N GLU A 304 -5.02 -6.74 -24.46
CA GLU A 304 -6.44 -6.97 -24.70
C GLU A 304 -7.07 -5.60 -24.91
N PRO A 305 -7.68 -5.35 -26.06
CA PRO A 305 -8.37 -4.10 -26.32
C PRO A 305 -9.57 -4.02 -25.37
N LEU A 306 -9.74 -2.86 -24.73
CA LEU A 306 -11.02 -2.45 -24.18
C LEU A 306 -12.03 -2.50 -25.32
N VAL A 307 -12.85 -3.54 -25.34
CA VAL A 307 -14.04 -3.58 -26.23
C VAL A 307 -14.99 -2.56 -25.66
N LEU A 308 -15.06 -1.43 -26.34
CA LEU A 308 -16.10 -0.40 -26.14
C LEU A 308 -17.42 -0.97 -26.69
N PHE A 309 -18.38 -1.15 -25.81
CA PHE A 309 -19.79 -1.16 -26.17
C PHE A 309 -20.45 0.11 -25.66
#